data_ec4ba2b9fa1726668ae901aee7d65590
#
_entry.id   ec4ba2b9fa1726668ae901aee7d65590
#
_cell.length_a   1.000
_cell.length_b   1.000
_cell.length_c   1.000
_cell.angle_alpha   90.00
_cell.angle_beta   90.00
_cell.angle_gamma   90.00
#
_symmetry.space_group_name_H-M   'P 1'
#
loop_
_entity.id
_entity.type
_entity.pdbx_description
1 polymer ?
#
loop_
_entity_poly.entity_id
_entity_poly.type
_entity_poly.pdbx_seq_one_letter_code
_entity_poly.pdbx_strand_id
1 'polypeptide(L)'
;MIWYNCKCNIEATRLSMWNYAKNRGFSNYFMARPRATYMDLSKRRSSTIGTPATPTIIDHQTDLIASYIEEFSNCIWFPELLDQLNRYSDENKGKFDMIAALGMAMLADEELSGTAPKEVDNYVEEWQDIGWYRDSDGIKRYGLIPNQQ
;
A
#
# COMPACT_ATOMS: atom_id res chain seq x y z
N MET A 1 4.61 5.17 -7.70
CA MET A 1 3.16 5.40 -7.60
C MET A 1 2.45 5.11 -8.93
N ILE A 2 2.68 5.85 -10.01
CA ILE A 2 2.03 5.60 -11.32
C ILE A 2 2.30 4.17 -11.82
N TRP A 3 3.55 3.71 -11.78
CA TRP A 3 3.96 2.38 -12.24
C TRP A 3 3.35 1.21 -11.48
N TYR A 4 3.10 1.39 -10.17
CA TYR A 4 2.59 0.33 -9.30
C TYR A 4 1.12 0.52 -8.94
N ASN A 5 0.47 1.54 -9.50
CA ASN A 5 -0.91 1.92 -9.19
C ASN A 5 -1.21 1.96 -7.67
N CYS A 6 -0.25 2.42 -6.88
CA CYS A 6 -0.37 2.50 -5.43
C CYS A 6 -0.47 3.95 -4.95
N LYS A 7 -1.07 4.13 -3.78
CA LYS A 7 -1.12 5.40 -3.08
C LYS A 7 0.10 5.56 -2.17
N CYS A 8 0.47 6.81 -1.91
CA CYS A 8 1.58 7.16 -1.05
C CYS A 8 1.07 7.77 0.25
N ASN A 9 1.48 7.21 1.38
CA ASN A 9 1.38 7.86 2.68
C ASN A 9 2.66 8.67 2.93
N ILE A 10 2.52 9.93 3.35
CA ILE A 10 3.65 10.83 3.58
C ILE A 10 3.64 11.37 4.99
N GLU A 11 4.80 11.78 5.48
CA GLU A 11 4.93 12.45 6.76
C GLU A 11 4.39 13.90 6.70
N ALA A 12 3.64 14.30 7.73
CA ALA A 12 2.98 15.61 7.78
C ALA A 12 3.96 16.79 7.96
N THR A 13 5.18 16.56 8.43
CA THR A 13 6.16 17.61 8.72
C THR A 13 6.78 18.21 7.46
N ARG A 14 6.77 17.49 6.33
CA ARG A 14 7.37 17.92 5.07
C ARG A 14 6.40 17.76 3.89
N LEU A 15 5.46 18.67 3.77
CA LEU A 15 4.44 18.66 2.72
C LEU A 15 4.91 19.23 1.37
N SER A 16 6.18 19.49 1.17
CA SER A 16 6.73 20.02 -0.10
C SER A 16 6.43 19.08 -1.28
N MET A 17 6.58 17.78 -1.07
CA MET A 17 6.24 16.76 -2.07
C MET A 17 4.75 16.77 -2.42
N TRP A 18 3.88 16.89 -1.43
CA TRP A 18 2.43 17.02 -1.64
C TRP A 18 2.08 18.27 -2.44
N ASN A 19 2.63 19.42 -2.06
CA ASN A 19 2.38 20.68 -2.75
C ASN A 19 2.83 20.63 -4.21
N TYR A 20 4.00 20.04 -4.45
CA TYR A 20 4.50 19.81 -5.80
C TYR A 20 3.55 18.92 -6.61
N ALA A 21 3.15 17.78 -6.05
CA ALA A 21 2.25 16.84 -6.71
C ALA A 21 0.86 17.45 -6.97
N LYS A 22 0.32 18.20 -6.01
CA LYS A 22 -0.95 18.91 -6.15
C LYS A 22 -0.92 19.90 -7.31
N ASN A 23 0.16 20.70 -7.42
CA ASN A 23 0.32 21.67 -8.49
C ASN A 23 0.48 21.04 -9.89
N ARG A 24 0.85 19.76 -9.94
CA ARG A 24 0.99 18.96 -11.17
C ARG A 24 -0.21 18.06 -11.45
N GLY A 25 -1.28 18.11 -10.65
CA GLY A 25 -2.47 17.28 -10.82
C GLY A 25 -2.33 15.82 -10.35
N PHE A 26 -1.30 15.50 -9.54
CA PHE A 26 -1.03 14.14 -9.05
C PHE A 26 -1.52 13.90 -7.62
N SER A 27 -2.43 14.72 -7.12
CA SER A 27 -2.95 14.61 -5.74
C SER A 27 -3.67 13.29 -5.45
N ASN A 28 -4.25 12.66 -6.46
CA ASN A 28 -4.95 11.39 -6.36
C ASN A 28 -4.04 10.19 -6.01
N TYR A 29 -2.72 10.34 -6.16
CA TYR A 29 -1.75 9.31 -5.76
C TYR A 29 -1.36 9.38 -4.29
N PHE A 30 -1.89 10.31 -3.54
CA PHE A 30 -1.66 10.41 -2.11
C PHE A 30 -2.91 9.94 -1.36
N MET A 31 -2.69 9.22 -0.28
CA MET A 31 -3.78 8.82 0.59
C MET A 31 -4.08 9.90 1.64
N ALA A 32 -5.32 9.90 2.10
CA ALA A 32 -5.66 10.64 3.30
C ALA A 32 -4.92 10.04 4.50
N ARG A 33 -4.81 10.80 5.58
CA ARG A 33 -4.20 10.32 6.82
C ARG A 33 -4.88 9.03 7.29
N PRO A 34 -4.13 7.95 7.58
CA PRO A 34 -4.68 6.70 8.08
C PRO A 34 -5.47 6.89 9.39
N ARG A 35 -6.55 6.12 9.57
CA ARG A 35 -7.43 6.22 10.74
C ARG A 35 -6.74 5.85 12.04
N ALA A 36 -5.85 4.88 12.02
CA ALA A 36 -5.04 4.48 13.16
C ALA A 36 -4.27 5.65 13.79
N THR A 37 -4.01 6.71 13.03
CA THR A 37 -3.32 7.91 13.52
C THR A 37 -4.24 8.92 14.24
N TYR A 38 -5.56 8.68 14.27
CA TYR A 38 -6.54 9.52 14.97
C TYR A 38 -6.85 8.99 16.38
N MET A 39 -5.85 8.61 17.14
CA MET A 39 -6.05 8.15 18.52
C MET A 39 -6.67 9.22 19.43
N ASP A 40 -6.68 10.47 18.99
CA ASP A 40 -7.33 11.57 19.69
C ASP A 40 -8.67 11.90 18.99
N LEU A 41 -9.73 11.31 19.50
CA LEU A 41 -11.11 11.43 18.98
C LEU A 41 -11.65 12.88 18.92
N SER A 42 -10.96 13.83 19.58
CA SER A 42 -11.35 15.24 19.63
C SER A 42 -11.05 16.02 18.35
N LYS A 43 -10.14 15.52 17.50
CA LYS A 43 -9.74 16.17 16.24
C LYS A 43 -10.32 15.45 15.04
N ARG A 44 -11.61 15.59 14.89
CA ARG A 44 -12.39 15.10 13.76
C ARG A 44 -11.75 15.45 12.42
N ARG A 45 -11.64 14.38 11.56
CA ARG A 45 -11.72 14.40 10.10
C ARG A 45 -11.14 15.66 9.47
N SER A 46 -9.88 15.78 9.52
CA SER A 46 -9.24 16.62 8.55
C SER A 46 -8.96 15.73 7.33
N SER A 47 -9.42 16.20 6.18
CA SER A 47 -8.92 15.74 4.86
C SER A 47 -7.43 16.05 4.71
N THR A 48 -6.73 16.11 5.81
CA THR A 48 -5.34 16.47 5.94
C THR A 48 -4.52 15.32 5.42
N ILE A 49 -3.70 15.61 4.46
CA ILE A 49 -2.69 14.71 3.93
C ILE A 49 -1.53 14.67 4.92
N GLY A 50 -0.93 13.50 5.06
CA GLY A 50 0.27 13.30 5.84
C GLY A 50 0.03 12.83 7.28
N THR A 51 0.84 11.88 7.67
CA THR A 51 0.86 11.27 9.00
C THR A 51 1.81 12.02 9.91
N PRO A 52 1.38 12.51 11.09
CA PRO A 52 2.28 13.18 12.03
C PRO A 52 3.21 12.16 12.69
N ALA A 53 4.48 12.52 12.87
CA ALA A 53 5.47 11.71 13.59
C ALA A 53 5.39 12.01 15.10
N THR A 54 4.29 11.61 15.76
CA THR A 54 4.18 11.68 17.23
C THR A 54 4.74 10.42 17.87
N PRO A 55 5.21 10.45 19.14
CA PRO A 55 5.72 9.27 19.81
C PRO A 55 4.74 8.08 19.75
N THR A 56 3.46 8.29 20.01
CA THR A 56 2.43 7.25 19.95
C THR A 56 2.31 6.62 18.56
N ILE A 57 2.43 7.41 17.48
CA ILE A 57 2.37 6.91 16.11
C ILE A 57 3.65 6.14 15.77
N ILE A 58 4.80 6.62 16.23
CA ILE A 58 6.09 5.91 16.04
C ILE A 58 6.07 4.57 16.77
N ASP A 59 5.53 4.52 17.98
CA ASP A 59 5.39 3.26 18.72
C ASP A 59 4.47 2.28 17.97
N HIS A 60 3.31 2.74 17.52
CA HIS A 60 2.42 1.90 16.70
C HIS A 60 3.07 1.42 15.40
N GLN A 61 3.83 2.29 14.70
CA GLN A 61 4.61 1.88 13.53
C GLN A 61 5.64 0.80 13.89
N THR A 62 6.27 0.91 15.05
CA THR A 62 7.25 -0.10 15.52
C THR A 62 6.58 -1.44 15.74
N ASP A 63 5.39 -1.48 16.34
CA ASP A 63 4.61 -2.70 16.53
C ASP A 63 4.21 -3.36 15.21
N LEU A 64 3.75 -2.55 14.24
CA LEU A 64 3.41 -3.05 12.90
C LEU A 64 4.64 -3.60 12.16
N ILE A 65 5.79 -2.93 12.27
CA ILE A 65 7.05 -3.41 11.68
C ILE A 65 7.48 -4.73 12.33
N ALA A 66 7.37 -4.86 13.67
CA ALA A 66 7.71 -6.09 14.36
C ALA A 66 6.85 -7.26 13.86
N SER A 67 5.53 -7.07 13.77
CA SER A 67 4.61 -8.08 13.23
C SER A 67 4.96 -8.45 11.78
N TYR A 68 5.28 -7.45 10.95
CA TYR A 68 5.69 -7.69 9.57
C TYR A 68 6.98 -8.50 9.47
N ILE A 69 7.98 -8.24 10.33
CA ILE A 69 9.23 -9.00 10.36
C ILE A 69 8.97 -10.44 10.80
N GLU A 70 8.11 -10.67 11.79
CA GLU A 70 7.77 -12.02 12.26
C GLU A 70 7.13 -12.87 11.17
N GLU A 71 6.24 -12.29 10.37
CA GLU A 71 5.50 -13.01 9.35
C GLU A 71 6.20 -13.06 7.99
N PHE A 72 6.89 -11.97 7.60
CA PHE A 72 7.36 -11.74 6.23
C PHE A 72 8.85 -11.39 6.12
N SER A 73 9.69 -11.77 7.10
CA SER A 73 11.13 -11.46 7.07
C SER A 73 11.84 -11.94 5.81
N ASN A 74 11.38 -13.04 5.23
CA ASN A 74 11.89 -13.60 3.97
C ASN A 74 11.55 -12.76 2.73
N CYS A 75 10.63 -11.79 2.85
CA CYS A 75 10.24 -10.88 1.78
C CYS A 75 11.01 -9.56 1.79
N ILE A 76 11.93 -9.35 2.73
CA ILE A 76 12.74 -8.14 2.82
C ILE A 76 13.99 -8.30 1.95
N TRP A 77 13.99 -7.68 0.78
CA TRP A 77 15.05 -7.80 -0.23
C TRP A 77 16.07 -6.66 -0.22
N PHE A 78 15.91 -5.65 0.64
CA PHE A 78 16.76 -4.48 0.70
C PHE A 78 17.82 -4.62 1.79
N PRO A 79 19.13 -4.87 1.43
CA PRO A 79 20.20 -5.03 2.41
C PRO A 79 20.34 -3.81 3.34
N GLU A 80 20.13 -2.61 2.80
CA GLU A 80 20.23 -1.35 3.56
C GLU A 80 19.13 -1.25 4.63
N LEU A 81 17.92 -1.75 4.33
CA LEU A 81 16.84 -1.81 5.32
C LEU A 81 17.16 -2.83 6.43
N LEU A 82 17.70 -4.00 6.07
CA LEU A 82 18.11 -5.01 7.05
C LEU A 82 19.23 -4.47 7.95
N ASP A 83 20.19 -3.74 7.41
CA ASP A 83 21.24 -3.11 8.20
C ASP A 83 20.68 -2.05 9.17
N GLN A 84 19.71 -1.24 8.75
CA GLN A 84 19.03 -0.29 9.61
C GLN A 84 18.22 -1.01 10.71
N LEU A 85 17.48 -2.07 10.37
CA LEU A 85 16.71 -2.87 11.35
C LEU A 85 17.60 -3.49 12.41
N ASN A 86 18.77 -4.02 12.03
CA ASN A 86 19.74 -4.58 13.00
C ASN A 86 20.30 -3.55 13.98
N ARG A 87 20.32 -2.28 13.60
CA ARG A 87 20.83 -1.18 14.44
C ARG A 87 19.73 -0.40 15.16
N TYR A 88 18.47 -0.70 14.85
CA TYR A 88 17.32 -0.01 15.42
C TYR A 88 17.14 -0.36 16.90
N SER A 89 16.91 0.64 17.73
CA SER A 89 16.62 0.50 19.15
C SER A 89 15.75 1.66 19.63
N ASP A 90 15.16 1.52 20.81
CA ASP A 90 14.33 2.58 21.42
C ASP A 90 15.07 3.91 21.59
N GLU A 91 16.39 3.86 21.81
CA GLU A 91 17.21 5.05 22.01
C GLU A 91 17.49 5.84 20.72
N ASN A 92 17.37 5.19 19.57
CA ASN A 92 17.70 5.79 18.26
C ASN A 92 16.51 5.86 17.30
N LYS A 93 15.28 5.67 17.81
CA LYS A 93 14.04 5.88 17.06
C LYS A 93 14.08 7.21 16.28
N GLY A 94 13.72 7.19 15.03
CA GLY A 94 13.67 8.38 14.16
C GLY A 94 15.00 8.77 13.49
N LYS A 95 16.10 8.02 13.69
CA LYS A 95 17.37 8.25 12.98
C LYS A 95 17.50 7.48 11.66
N PHE A 96 16.55 6.58 11.37
CA PHE A 96 16.60 5.66 10.24
C PHE A 96 15.48 5.93 9.25
N ASP A 97 15.82 6.55 8.14
CA ASP A 97 14.86 6.98 7.13
C ASP A 97 14.10 5.81 6.49
N MET A 98 14.76 4.67 6.25
CA MET A 98 14.11 3.51 5.65
C MET A 98 13.12 2.84 6.60
N ILE A 99 13.44 2.80 7.91
CA ILE A 99 12.51 2.29 8.93
C ILE A 99 11.31 3.21 9.06
N ALA A 100 11.52 4.53 9.06
CA ALA A 100 10.42 5.49 9.06
C ALA A 100 9.53 5.34 7.81
N ALA A 101 10.13 5.14 6.64
CA ALA A 101 9.40 4.88 5.40
C ALA A 101 8.62 3.57 5.46
N LEU A 102 9.19 2.50 6.01
CA LEU A 102 8.51 1.22 6.23
C LEU A 102 7.32 1.39 7.18
N GLY A 103 7.49 2.10 8.30
CA GLY A 103 6.40 2.40 9.23
C GLY A 103 5.26 3.17 8.58
N MET A 104 5.57 4.13 7.69
CA MET A 104 4.55 4.82 6.91
C MET A 104 3.83 3.89 5.92
N ALA A 105 4.53 2.93 5.34
CA ALA A 105 3.94 1.92 4.47
C ALA A 105 3.04 0.96 5.25
N MET A 106 3.46 0.49 6.43
CA MET A 106 2.65 -0.39 7.29
C MET A 106 1.35 0.29 7.76
N LEU A 107 1.39 1.56 8.16
CA LEU A 107 0.17 2.31 8.46
C LEU A 107 -0.78 2.45 7.26
N ALA A 108 -0.22 2.57 6.07
CA ALA A 108 -1.02 2.62 4.85
C ALA A 108 -1.66 1.27 4.55
N ASP A 109 -0.92 0.18 4.75
CA ASP A 109 -1.40 -1.19 4.56
C ASP A 109 -2.52 -1.53 5.55
N GLU A 110 -2.36 -1.19 6.82
CA GLU A 110 -3.41 -1.35 7.84
C GLU A 110 -4.72 -0.64 7.45
N GLU A 111 -4.65 0.60 6.93
CA GLU A 111 -5.83 1.34 6.48
C GLU A 111 -6.47 0.68 5.25
N LEU A 112 -5.66 0.20 4.29
CA LEU A 112 -6.13 -0.42 3.06
C LEU A 112 -6.69 -1.82 3.32
N SER A 113 -6.05 -2.62 4.17
CA SER A 113 -6.50 -3.96 4.55
C SER A 113 -7.83 -3.92 5.29
N GLY A 114 -8.05 -2.89 6.12
CA GLY A 114 -9.34 -2.67 6.79
C GLY A 114 -10.47 -2.22 5.85
N THR A 115 -10.14 -1.78 4.63
CA THR A 115 -11.08 -1.31 3.61
C THR A 115 -11.18 -2.22 2.40
N ALA A 116 -10.34 -3.26 2.33
CA ALA A 116 -10.42 -4.24 1.26
C ALA A 116 -11.84 -4.86 1.26
N PRO A 117 -12.56 -4.86 0.13
CA PRO A 117 -13.79 -5.62 0.04
C PRO A 117 -13.45 -7.07 0.42
N LYS A 118 -14.21 -7.66 1.34
CA LYS A 118 -14.11 -9.10 1.61
C LYS A 118 -14.14 -9.77 0.24
N GLU A 119 -13.08 -10.51 -0.08
CA GLU A 119 -13.09 -11.35 -1.26
C GLU A 119 -14.41 -12.13 -1.24
N VAL A 120 -15.25 -11.83 -2.21
CA VAL A 120 -16.40 -12.68 -2.46
C VAL A 120 -15.78 -13.90 -3.14
N ASP A 121 -15.69 -15.00 -2.42
CA ASP A 121 -15.07 -16.28 -2.77
C ASP A 121 -15.69 -16.96 -4.02
N ASN A 122 -16.27 -16.19 -4.92
CA ASN A 122 -17.02 -16.66 -6.09
C ASN A 122 -16.51 -16.11 -7.42
N TYR A 123 -15.31 -15.51 -7.47
CA TYR A 123 -14.75 -15.20 -8.77
C TYR A 123 -13.96 -16.41 -9.29
N VAL A 124 -14.69 -17.34 -9.87
CA VAL A 124 -14.09 -18.30 -10.79
C VAL A 124 -13.71 -17.46 -12.02
N GLU A 125 -12.42 -17.07 -12.13
CA GLU A 125 -11.89 -16.57 -13.41
C GLU A 125 -12.01 -17.71 -14.42
N GLU A 126 -13.11 -17.72 -15.16
CA GLU A 126 -13.16 -18.50 -16.41
C GLU A 126 -12.20 -17.82 -17.38
N TRP A 127 -10.98 -18.30 -17.42
CA TRP A 127 -10.02 -17.93 -18.44
C TRP A 127 -10.59 -18.33 -19.80
N GLN A 128 -11.11 -17.37 -20.53
CA GLN A 128 -11.51 -17.58 -21.90
C GLN A 128 -10.27 -17.47 -22.78
N ASP A 129 -9.84 -18.59 -23.31
CA ASP A 129 -8.73 -18.62 -24.25
C ASP A 129 -9.06 -17.81 -25.51
N ILE A 130 -8.14 -16.92 -25.89
CA ILE A 130 -8.25 -16.18 -27.15
C ILE A 130 -7.38 -16.91 -28.18
N GLY A 131 -8.02 -17.34 -29.25
CA GLY A 131 -7.32 -18.09 -30.29
C GLY A 131 -8.11 -18.22 -31.59
N TRP A 132 -7.60 -19.06 -32.49
CA TRP A 132 -8.31 -19.39 -33.71
C TRP A 132 -9.27 -20.54 -33.46
N TYR A 133 -10.57 -20.35 -33.78
CA TYR A 133 -11.59 -21.39 -33.73
C TYR A 133 -12.37 -21.42 -35.04
N ARG A 134 -13.11 -22.53 -35.28
CA ARG A 134 -14.07 -22.62 -36.36
C ARG A 134 -15.47 -22.42 -35.80
N ASP A 135 -16.24 -21.52 -36.41
CA ASP A 135 -17.63 -21.32 -36.04
C ASP A 135 -18.53 -22.46 -36.56
N SER A 136 -19.82 -22.40 -36.27
CA SER A 136 -20.83 -23.37 -36.73
C SER A 136 -20.87 -23.53 -38.25
N ASP A 137 -20.45 -22.51 -38.98
CA ASP A 137 -20.45 -22.49 -40.44
C ASP A 137 -19.10 -22.99 -41.03
N GLY A 138 -18.19 -23.44 -40.15
CA GLY A 138 -16.87 -23.95 -40.51
C GLY A 138 -15.84 -22.86 -40.87
N ILE A 139 -16.20 -21.59 -40.69
CA ILE A 139 -15.35 -20.44 -40.99
C ILE A 139 -14.33 -20.25 -39.87
N LYS A 140 -13.05 -20.07 -40.22
CA LYS A 140 -11.99 -19.81 -39.24
C LYS A 140 -12.03 -18.36 -38.77
N ARG A 141 -12.22 -18.16 -37.46
CA ARG A 141 -12.26 -16.85 -36.80
C ARG A 141 -11.22 -16.76 -35.68
N TYR A 142 -10.78 -15.57 -35.39
CA TYR A 142 -9.91 -15.27 -34.27
C TYR A 142 -10.70 -14.50 -33.21
N GLY A 143 -10.73 -15.00 -31.98
CA GLY A 143 -11.48 -14.39 -30.88
C GLY A 143 -11.52 -15.32 -29.68
N LEU A 144 -12.48 -15.07 -28.78
CA LEU A 144 -12.73 -15.95 -27.64
C LEU A 144 -13.19 -17.33 -28.13
N ILE A 145 -12.47 -18.37 -27.70
CA ILE A 145 -12.82 -19.76 -28.05
C ILE A 145 -14.09 -20.13 -27.29
N PRO A 146 -15.20 -20.50 -27.97
CA PRO A 146 -16.40 -20.94 -27.31
C PRO A 146 -16.14 -22.20 -26.48
N ASN A 147 -16.57 -22.22 -25.20
CA ASN A 147 -16.48 -23.40 -24.36
C ASN A 147 -17.25 -24.54 -25.04
N GLN A 148 -16.55 -25.62 -25.36
CA GLN A 148 -17.20 -26.86 -25.82
C GLN A 148 -17.92 -27.49 -24.59
N GLN A 149 -19.22 -27.39 -24.55
CA GLN A 149 -20.07 -28.14 -23.61
C GLN A 149 -20.17 -29.59 -24.03
#